data_faa052581d2a1a0ceb51dc8560ad4eb6
#
_entry.id   faa052581d2a1a0ceb51dc8560ad4eb6
#
_cell.length_a   1.000
_cell.length_b   1.000
_cell.length_c   1.000
_cell.angle_alpha   90.00
_cell.angle_beta   90.00
_cell.angle_gamma   90.00
#
_symmetry.space_group_name_H-M   'P 1'
#
loop_
_entity.id
_entity.type
_entity.pdbx_description
1 polymer ?
#
loop_
_entity_poly.entity_id
_entity_poly.type
_entity_poly.pdbx_seq_one_letter_code
_entity_poly.pdbx_strand_id
1 'polypeptide(L)'
;MQKVEQRLDEIPWSMERELPDDLLVFYHPQTLREICALRHYLLLQDQNHLSDSIDDWIRMVALNRLTGHSSGFFSVYSMPPNQAVSVASQKRINTRRRQSPPIRDVRSIILKKTRSLLRHCNEKVLQRLRQRSKKACLLTGQSKQLDRIKSESVSLVVTSPPFLDVVDYASDNWLRCWFLGIDSKQLEMTVPGRLDQWEEQMTCVLDELRRVLKPGGMVAMEVGEVRKGTVDLEKSVIRCGVESGFEVLMVLCQEQAFTKTAQCWGVRNNSQGTNSQRIVLFRKPNRRS
;
A
#
# COMPACT_ATOMS: atom_id res chain seq x y z
N MET A 1 -21.77 -7.10 -8.47
CA MET A 1 -22.16 -5.77 -9.01
C MET A 1 -23.41 -5.23 -8.33
N GLN A 2 -24.53 -5.92 -8.46
CA GLN A 2 -25.83 -5.45 -7.95
C GLN A 2 -25.79 -5.00 -6.47
N LYS A 3 -25.16 -5.77 -5.57
CA LYS A 3 -25.03 -5.39 -4.15
C LYS A 3 -24.24 -4.08 -3.93
N VAL A 4 -23.19 -3.85 -4.75
CA VAL A 4 -22.40 -2.61 -4.65
C VAL A 4 -23.24 -1.42 -5.15
N GLU A 5 -24.03 -1.62 -6.19
CA GLU A 5 -24.92 -0.59 -6.74
C GLU A 5 -26.01 -0.20 -5.73
N GLN A 6 -26.68 -1.19 -5.14
CA GLN A 6 -27.66 -0.99 -4.08
C GLN A 6 -27.06 -0.24 -2.87
N ARG A 7 -25.88 -0.64 -2.40
CA ARG A 7 -25.22 0.04 -1.29
C ARG A 7 -24.85 1.48 -1.62
N LEU A 8 -24.41 1.75 -2.85
CA LEU A 8 -24.15 3.13 -3.28
C LEU A 8 -25.43 3.98 -3.39
N ASP A 9 -26.61 3.38 -3.61
CA ASP A 9 -27.90 4.07 -3.62
C ASP A 9 -28.37 4.47 -2.20
N GLU A 10 -27.88 3.79 -1.16
CA GLU A 10 -28.16 4.10 0.25
C GLU A 10 -27.37 5.31 0.78
N ILE A 11 -26.33 5.74 0.07
CA ILE A 11 -25.45 6.83 0.51
C ILE A 11 -26.13 8.17 0.30
N PRO A 12 -26.20 9.05 1.31
CA PRO A 12 -26.79 10.38 1.21
C PRO A 12 -25.83 11.36 0.50
N TRP A 13 -25.69 11.26 -0.83
CA TRP A 13 -24.74 12.01 -1.65
C TRP A 13 -24.89 13.53 -1.58
N SER A 14 -26.08 14.03 -1.29
CA SER A 14 -26.42 15.45 -1.24
C SER A 14 -26.21 16.12 0.13
N MET A 15 -25.53 15.44 1.07
CA MET A 15 -25.33 15.96 2.40
C MET A 15 -24.50 17.26 2.37
N GLU A 16 -25.06 18.36 2.86
CA GLU A 16 -24.34 19.62 3.05
C GLU A 16 -23.38 19.49 4.21
N ARG A 17 -22.10 19.74 3.95
CA ARG A 17 -21.01 19.76 4.92
C ARG A 17 -19.98 20.78 4.54
N GLU A 18 -19.30 21.32 5.52
CA GLU A 18 -18.10 22.12 5.30
C GLU A 18 -17.04 21.25 4.58
N LEU A 19 -16.52 21.80 3.49
CA LEU A 19 -15.52 21.10 2.68
C LEU A 19 -14.11 21.46 3.16
N PRO A 20 -13.20 20.50 3.26
CA PRO A 20 -11.80 20.79 3.55
C PRO A 20 -11.17 21.62 2.41
N ASP A 21 -10.87 22.89 2.66
CA ASP A 21 -10.32 23.82 1.65
C ASP A 21 -9.06 23.31 0.97
N ASP A 22 -8.19 22.65 1.72
CA ASP A 22 -6.95 22.06 1.22
C ASP A 22 -7.19 20.98 0.15
N LEU A 23 -8.36 20.36 0.13
CA LEU A 23 -8.69 19.33 -0.85
C LEU A 23 -9.26 19.90 -2.15
N LEU A 24 -9.66 21.16 -2.19
CA LEU A 24 -10.16 21.82 -3.41
C LEU A 24 -9.08 21.95 -4.49
N VAL A 25 -7.80 21.79 -4.16
CA VAL A 25 -6.73 21.72 -5.17
C VAL A 25 -6.74 20.41 -5.96
N PHE A 26 -7.33 19.35 -5.41
CA PHE A 26 -7.44 18.03 -6.01
C PHE A 26 -8.79 17.80 -6.67
N TYR A 27 -9.86 18.34 -6.06
CA TYR A 27 -11.24 17.99 -6.41
C TYR A 27 -12.09 19.23 -6.68
N HIS A 28 -12.99 19.11 -7.65
CA HIS A 28 -14.09 20.07 -7.81
C HIS A 28 -14.97 20.05 -6.55
N PRO A 29 -15.55 21.17 -6.10
CA PRO A 29 -16.39 21.23 -4.90
C PRO A 29 -17.51 20.17 -4.89
N GLN A 30 -18.19 19.96 -6.01
CA GLN A 30 -19.23 18.93 -6.13
C GLN A 30 -18.65 17.51 -5.91
N THR A 31 -17.56 17.17 -6.56
CA THR A 31 -16.89 15.88 -6.39
C THR A 31 -16.40 15.69 -4.96
N LEU A 32 -15.87 16.75 -4.33
CA LEU A 32 -15.43 16.69 -2.94
C LEU A 32 -16.59 16.45 -1.97
N ARG A 33 -17.78 17.05 -2.21
CA ARG A 33 -19.00 16.74 -1.43
C ARG A 33 -19.34 15.25 -1.50
N GLU A 34 -19.33 14.67 -2.69
CA GLU A 34 -19.59 13.24 -2.88
C GLU A 34 -18.54 12.37 -2.16
N ILE A 35 -17.25 12.73 -2.24
CA ILE A 35 -16.20 12.02 -1.49
C ILE A 35 -16.42 12.13 0.03
N CYS A 36 -16.77 13.32 0.53
CA CYS A 36 -17.05 13.54 1.95
C CYS A 36 -18.31 12.79 2.42
N ALA A 37 -19.36 12.71 1.59
CA ALA A 37 -20.56 11.93 1.88
C ALA A 37 -20.24 10.43 1.98
N LEU A 38 -19.51 9.89 1.01
CA LEU A 38 -19.06 8.50 1.01
C LEU A 38 -18.18 8.20 2.24
N ARG A 39 -17.20 9.07 2.49
CA ARG A 39 -16.31 8.94 3.66
C ARG A 39 -17.10 8.89 4.96
N HIS A 40 -18.03 9.81 5.13
CA HIS A 40 -18.85 9.88 6.33
C HIS A 40 -19.69 8.64 6.52
N TYR A 41 -20.36 8.20 5.45
CA TYR A 41 -21.14 6.95 5.46
C TYR A 41 -20.29 5.78 5.95
N LEU A 42 -19.12 5.55 5.33
CA LEU A 42 -18.26 4.43 5.67
C LEU A 42 -17.72 4.50 7.11
N LEU A 43 -17.36 5.69 7.60
CA LEU A 43 -16.91 5.87 8.97
C LEU A 43 -18.05 5.66 9.99
N LEU A 44 -19.24 6.07 9.66
CA LEU A 44 -20.42 5.84 10.51
C LEU A 44 -20.78 4.36 10.61
N GLN A 45 -20.68 3.61 9.48
CA GLN A 45 -20.86 2.16 9.49
C GLN A 45 -19.83 1.47 10.41
N ASP A 46 -18.57 1.90 10.36
CA ASP A 46 -17.52 1.36 11.23
C ASP A 46 -17.78 1.66 12.70
N GLN A 47 -18.13 2.91 13.03
CA GLN A 47 -18.43 3.35 14.41
C GLN A 47 -19.60 2.58 15.02
N ASN A 48 -20.59 2.26 14.20
CA ASN A 48 -21.78 1.51 14.64
C ASN A 48 -21.60 -0.03 14.54
N HIS A 49 -20.42 -0.52 14.16
CA HIS A 49 -20.16 -1.94 13.92
C HIS A 49 -21.10 -2.58 12.87
N LEU A 50 -21.55 -1.81 11.87
CA LEU A 50 -22.45 -2.23 10.83
C LEU A 50 -21.75 -2.47 9.48
N SER A 51 -20.45 -2.14 9.38
CA SER A 51 -19.63 -2.37 8.18
C SER A 51 -19.64 -3.84 7.76
N ASP A 52 -19.84 -4.06 6.48
CA ASP A 52 -19.76 -5.39 5.88
C ASP A 52 -18.75 -5.47 4.72
N SER A 53 -18.66 -6.63 4.08
CA SER A 53 -17.74 -6.85 2.96
C SER A 53 -18.04 -5.99 1.72
N ILE A 54 -19.24 -5.43 1.60
CA ILE A 54 -19.58 -4.50 0.50
C ILE A 54 -19.03 -3.13 0.81
N ASP A 55 -19.11 -2.68 2.05
CA ASP A 55 -18.50 -1.42 2.51
C ASP A 55 -16.98 -1.48 2.37
N ASP A 56 -16.36 -2.60 2.75
CA ASP A 56 -14.93 -2.82 2.57
C ASP A 56 -14.51 -2.80 1.10
N TRP A 57 -15.32 -3.38 0.22
CA TRP A 57 -15.10 -3.33 -1.22
C TRP A 57 -15.15 -1.90 -1.75
N ILE A 58 -16.20 -1.15 -1.40
CA ILE A 58 -16.38 0.24 -1.81
C ILE A 58 -15.22 1.09 -1.29
N ARG A 59 -14.83 0.93 -0.02
CA ARG A 59 -13.69 1.59 0.63
C ARG A 59 -12.40 1.31 -0.11
N MET A 60 -12.09 0.05 -0.40
CA MET A 60 -10.91 -0.35 -1.16
C MET A 60 -10.88 0.29 -2.55
N VAL A 61 -12.00 0.27 -3.27
CA VAL A 61 -12.08 0.88 -4.60
C VAL A 61 -11.90 2.40 -4.52
N ALA A 62 -12.56 3.07 -3.57
CA ALA A 62 -12.45 4.51 -3.37
C ALA A 62 -11.02 4.95 -3.05
N LEU A 63 -10.34 4.27 -2.11
CA LEU A 63 -8.94 4.53 -1.75
C LEU A 63 -8.01 4.50 -2.96
N ASN A 64 -8.25 3.56 -3.88
CA ASN A 64 -7.46 3.44 -5.10
C ASN A 64 -7.89 4.42 -6.20
N ARG A 65 -8.89 5.28 -5.95
CA ARG A 65 -9.38 6.27 -6.91
C ARG A 65 -9.23 7.70 -6.43
N LEU A 66 -8.74 7.93 -5.22
CA LEU A 66 -8.58 9.27 -4.65
C LEU A 66 -7.73 10.17 -5.56
N THR A 67 -6.55 9.74 -5.98
CA THR A 67 -5.67 10.52 -6.84
C THR A 67 -5.09 9.72 -7.98
N GLY A 68 -4.88 10.37 -9.12
CA GLY A 68 -4.25 9.77 -10.28
C GLY A 68 -4.26 10.66 -11.51
N HIS A 69 -3.92 10.09 -12.65
CA HIS A 69 -3.58 10.84 -13.86
C HIS A 69 -4.65 10.79 -14.96
N SER A 70 -5.79 10.15 -14.71
CA SER A 70 -6.84 9.95 -15.73
C SER A 70 -8.24 10.24 -15.20
N SER A 71 -9.22 10.28 -16.10
CA SER A 71 -10.64 10.47 -15.76
C SER A 71 -11.25 9.32 -14.93
N GLY A 72 -10.53 8.24 -14.74
CA GLY A 72 -10.93 7.14 -13.85
C GLY A 72 -10.60 7.38 -12.38
N PHE A 73 -10.05 8.55 -12.01
CA PHE A 73 -9.80 8.97 -10.64
C PHE A 73 -10.72 10.13 -10.27
N PHE A 74 -10.92 10.35 -8.98
CA PHE A 74 -11.74 11.45 -8.49
C PHE A 74 -11.04 12.80 -8.69
N SER A 75 -9.70 12.82 -8.62
CA SER A 75 -8.91 14.05 -8.68
C SER A 75 -8.72 14.57 -10.12
N VAL A 76 -8.33 15.83 -10.20
CA VAL A 76 -7.59 16.36 -11.34
C VAL A 76 -6.28 15.55 -11.52
N TYR A 77 -5.61 15.73 -12.66
CA TYR A 77 -4.31 15.07 -12.87
C TYR A 77 -3.36 15.29 -11.69
N SER A 78 -2.89 14.20 -11.13
CA SER A 78 -1.93 14.14 -10.02
C SER A 78 -0.95 13.00 -10.26
N MET A 79 0.33 13.22 -9.97
CA MET A 79 1.39 12.20 -10.11
C MET A 79 2.33 12.26 -8.90
N PRO A 80 2.81 11.14 -8.42
CA PRO A 80 2.60 9.76 -8.93
C PRO A 80 1.18 9.23 -8.65
N PRO A 81 0.70 8.26 -9.44
CA PRO A 81 -0.61 7.67 -9.23
C PRO A 81 -0.64 6.88 -7.92
N ASN A 82 -1.81 6.85 -7.27
CA ASN A 82 -2.04 6.15 -6.00
C ASN A 82 -1.27 6.70 -4.78
N GLN A 83 -0.65 7.86 -4.94
CA GLN A 83 -0.05 8.64 -3.86
C GLN A 83 -0.58 10.06 -3.96
N ALA A 84 -0.85 10.69 -2.82
CA ALA A 84 -1.22 12.09 -2.82
C ALA A 84 0.05 12.93 -2.59
N VAL A 85 0.42 13.74 -3.58
CA VAL A 85 1.41 14.80 -3.35
C VAL A 85 0.87 15.79 -2.32
N SER A 86 1.74 16.58 -1.72
CA SER A 86 1.29 17.65 -0.80
C SER A 86 0.39 18.67 -1.52
N VAL A 87 -0.45 19.36 -0.77
CA VAL A 87 -1.32 20.45 -1.25
C VAL A 87 -0.51 21.48 -2.04
N ALA A 88 0.64 21.90 -1.52
CA ALA A 88 1.53 22.85 -2.19
C ALA A 88 2.07 22.32 -3.52
N SER A 89 2.42 21.04 -3.58
CA SER A 89 2.87 20.38 -4.82
C SER A 89 1.76 20.28 -5.84
N GLN A 90 0.52 19.95 -5.41
CA GLN A 90 -0.62 19.92 -6.32
C GLN A 90 -0.97 21.31 -6.87
N LYS A 91 -0.90 22.37 -6.05
CA LYS A 91 -1.05 23.75 -6.51
C LYS A 91 -0.06 24.05 -7.64
N ARG A 92 1.23 23.72 -7.47
CA ARG A 92 2.27 23.91 -8.51
C ARG A 92 1.97 23.10 -9.78
N ILE A 93 1.50 21.85 -9.64
CA ILE A 93 1.10 21.01 -10.78
C ILE A 93 -0.06 21.66 -11.53
N ASN A 94 -1.07 22.13 -10.83
CA ASN A 94 -2.25 22.78 -11.43
C ASN A 94 -1.87 24.03 -12.20
N THR A 95 -1.04 24.90 -11.61
CA THR A 95 -0.55 26.11 -12.28
C THR A 95 0.28 25.77 -13.53
N ARG A 96 1.26 24.87 -13.42
CA ARG A 96 2.11 24.48 -14.55
C ARG A 96 1.31 23.86 -15.70
N ARG A 97 0.29 23.09 -15.39
CA ARG A 97 -0.56 22.42 -16.39
C ARG A 97 -1.75 23.27 -16.83
N ARG A 98 -1.94 24.45 -16.23
CA ARG A 98 -3.13 25.31 -16.47
C ARG A 98 -4.42 24.53 -16.35
N GLN A 99 -4.54 23.72 -15.26
CA GLN A 99 -5.68 22.85 -15.04
C GLN A 99 -6.43 23.24 -13.77
N SER A 100 -7.75 23.01 -13.77
CA SER A 100 -8.61 23.06 -12.59
C SER A 100 -9.27 21.69 -12.37
N PRO A 101 -9.63 21.34 -11.13
CA PRO A 101 -10.33 20.10 -10.86
C PRO A 101 -11.68 20.02 -11.60
N PRO A 102 -11.88 19.01 -12.47
CA PRO A 102 -13.15 18.83 -13.16
C PRO A 102 -14.16 18.12 -12.25
N ILE A 103 -15.45 18.29 -12.58
CA ILE A 103 -16.51 17.50 -11.95
C ILE A 103 -16.30 16.03 -12.30
N ARG A 104 -16.33 15.18 -11.27
CA ARG A 104 -16.26 13.71 -11.36
C ARG A 104 -17.41 13.10 -10.57
N ASP A 105 -18.10 12.19 -11.16
CA ASP A 105 -19.13 11.38 -10.52
C ASP A 105 -18.46 10.23 -9.77
N VAL A 106 -18.42 10.32 -8.45
CA VAL A 106 -17.76 9.35 -7.56
C VAL A 106 -18.42 7.96 -7.67
N ARG A 107 -19.75 7.93 -7.68
CA ARG A 107 -20.53 6.70 -7.81
C ARG A 107 -20.22 5.97 -9.11
N SER A 108 -20.27 6.65 -10.23
CA SER A 108 -19.98 6.09 -11.55
C SER A 108 -18.54 5.56 -11.66
N ILE A 109 -17.56 6.26 -11.10
CA ILE A 109 -16.16 5.82 -11.09
C ILE A 109 -16.01 4.53 -10.28
N ILE A 110 -16.62 4.43 -9.09
CA ILE A 110 -16.60 3.23 -8.26
C ILE A 110 -17.22 2.05 -9.01
N LEU A 111 -18.39 2.23 -9.61
CA LEU A 111 -19.09 1.19 -10.38
C LEU A 111 -18.27 0.72 -11.59
N LYS A 112 -17.71 1.67 -12.35
CA LYS A 112 -16.85 1.36 -13.50
C LYS A 112 -15.61 0.56 -13.08
N LYS A 113 -14.96 0.95 -11.97
CA LYS A 113 -13.78 0.23 -11.46
C LYS A 113 -14.15 -1.13 -10.93
N THR A 114 -15.25 -1.25 -10.18
CA THR A 114 -15.78 -2.54 -9.70
C THR A 114 -16.06 -3.48 -10.86
N ARG A 115 -16.73 -3.02 -11.91
CA ARG A 115 -16.99 -3.81 -13.12
C ARG A 115 -15.69 -4.28 -13.77
N SER A 116 -14.69 -3.41 -13.84
CA SER A 116 -13.37 -3.73 -14.38
C SER A 116 -12.65 -4.82 -13.55
N LEU A 117 -12.68 -4.72 -12.22
CA LEU A 117 -12.04 -5.69 -11.32
C LEU A 117 -12.72 -7.05 -11.37
N LEU A 118 -14.04 -7.10 -11.53
CA LEU A 118 -14.82 -8.33 -11.57
C LEU A 118 -14.92 -8.95 -12.96
N ARG A 119 -14.39 -8.32 -14.01
CA ARG A 119 -14.55 -8.76 -15.42
C ARG A 119 -14.21 -10.23 -15.65
N HIS A 120 -13.15 -10.71 -15.01
CA HIS A 120 -12.64 -12.08 -15.19
C HIS A 120 -12.99 -13.01 -14.02
N CYS A 121 -13.85 -12.56 -13.11
CA CYS A 121 -14.30 -13.35 -11.97
C CYS A 121 -15.55 -14.19 -12.37
N ASN A 122 -15.32 -15.32 -13.03
CA ASN A 122 -16.38 -16.30 -13.25
C ASN A 122 -16.70 -17.06 -11.94
N GLU A 123 -17.78 -17.83 -11.93
CA GLU A 123 -18.25 -18.53 -10.73
C GLU A 123 -17.18 -19.46 -10.12
N LYS A 124 -16.40 -20.16 -10.95
CA LYS A 124 -15.30 -21.01 -10.50
C LYS A 124 -14.19 -20.22 -9.76
N VAL A 125 -13.85 -19.04 -10.26
CA VAL A 125 -12.88 -18.12 -9.62
C VAL A 125 -13.45 -17.60 -8.31
N LEU A 126 -14.71 -17.15 -8.30
CA LEU A 126 -15.39 -16.64 -7.10
C LEU A 126 -15.48 -17.71 -6.00
N GLN A 127 -15.82 -18.94 -6.36
CA GLN A 127 -15.87 -20.06 -5.42
C GLN A 127 -14.49 -20.35 -4.80
N ARG A 128 -13.43 -20.35 -5.61
CA ARG A 128 -12.04 -20.50 -5.11
C ARG A 128 -11.65 -19.37 -4.18
N LEU A 129 -11.95 -18.12 -4.53
CA LEU A 129 -11.67 -16.96 -3.68
C LEU A 129 -12.41 -17.04 -2.35
N ARG A 130 -13.71 -17.40 -2.35
CA ARG A 130 -14.50 -17.62 -1.13
C ARG A 130 -13.91 -18.70 -0.22
N GLN A 131 -13.44 -19.80 -0.81
CA GLN A 131 -12.80 -20.89 -0.04
C GLN A 131 -11.47 -20.43 0.57
N ARG A 132 -10.67 -19.65 -0.17
CA ARG A 132 -9.38 -19.14 0.30
C ARG A 132 -9.54 -18.04 1.34
N SER A 133 -10.50 -17.13 1.17
CA SER A 133 -10.74 -16.04 2.12
C SER A 133 -11.14 -16.55 3.52
N LYS A 134 -11.86 -17.67 3.59
CA LYS A 134 -12.19 -18.32 4.88
C LYS A 134 -10.97 -18.81 5.66
N LYS A 135 -9.84 -19.05 4.97
CA LYS A 135 -8.57 -19.50 5.55
C LYS A 135 -7.55 -18.38 5.70
N ALA A 136 -7.81 -17.22 5.10
CA ALA A 136 -6.93 -16.07 5.18
C ALA A 136 -7.06 -15.42 6.56
N CYS A 137 -5.91 -15.06 7.13
CA CYS A 137 -5.85 -14.29 8.36
C CYS A 137 -5.22 -12.93 8.01
N LEU A 138 -6.00 -11.85 8.11
CA LEU A 138 -5.53 -10.49 7.90
C LEU A 138 -5.19 -9.89 9.25
N LEU A 139 -3.94 -9.50 9.44
CA LEU A 139 -3.43 -8.95 10.68
C LEU A 139 -2.91 -7.53 10.44
N THR A 140 -3.20 -6.65 11.38
CA THR A 140 -2.62 -5.32 11.44
C THR A 140 -1.72 -5.25 12.67
N GLY A 141 -0.49 -4.74 12.49
CA GLY A 141 0.49 -4.63 13.56
C GLY A 141 1.91 -4.49 13.03
N GLN A 142 2.86 -4.50 13.95
CA GLN A 142 4.28 -4.41 13.62
C GLN A 142 4.83 -5.79 13.28
N SER A 143 5.60 -5.90 12.19
CA SER A 143 6.18 -7.18 11.72
C SER A 143 7.22 -7.78 12.66
N LYS A 144 7.78 -6.98 13.59
CA LYS A 144 8.68 -7.45 14.66
C LYS A 144 7.96 -8.13 15.83
N GLN A 145 6.61 -8.14 15.81
CA GLN A 145 5.78 -8.72 16.87
C GLN A 145 4.54 -9.37 16.26
N LEU A 146 4.59 -10.67 16.02
CA LEU A 146 3.55 -11.46 15.38
C LEU A 146 2.84 -12.40 16.38
N ASP A 147 2.45 -11.88 17.54
CA ASP A 147 1.90 -12.66 18.68
C ASP A 147 0.73 -13.55 18.30
N ARG A 148 -0.07 -13.12 17.30
CA ARG A 148 -1.22 -13.88 16.81
C ARG A 148 -0.84 -15.04 15.89
N ILE A 149 0.45 -15.15 15.48
CA ILE A 149 0.96 -16.25 14.66
C ILE A 149 1.72 -17.22 15.56
N LYS A 150 1.27 -18.47 15.59
CA LYS A 150 1.92 -19.53 16.37
C LYS A 150 3.34 -19.78 15.87
N SER A 151 4.24 -20.09 16.80
CA SER A 151 5.59 -20.55 16.46
C SER A 151 5.53 -21.79 15.57
N GLU A 152 6.46 -21.90 14.64
CA GLU A 152 6.62 -23.03 13.73
C GLU A 152 5.34 -23.42 12.95
N SER A 153 4.55 -22.40 12.55
CA SER A 153 3.29 -22.61 11.80
C SER A 153 3.37 -22.20 10.33
N VAL A 154 4.33 -21.34 9.97
CA VAL A 154 4.49 -20.77 8.62
C VAL A 154 5.53 -21.56 7.82
N SER A 155 5.27 -21.82 6.55
CA SER A 155 6.21 -22.55 5.68
C SER A 155 7.00 -21.62 4.76
N LEU A 156 6.43 -20.46 4.40
CA LEU A 156 7.04 -19.47 3.49
C LEU A 156 6.61 -18.07 3.89
N VAL A 157 7.58 -17.16 3.94
CA VAL A 157 7.37 -15.71 4.03
C VAL A 157 7.84 -15.08 2.72
N VAL A 158 7.02 -14.21 2.14
CA VAL A 158 7.40 -13.36 1.00
C VAL A 158 7.14 -11.92 1.40
N THR A 159 8.17 -11.08 1.36
CA THR A 159 8.08 -9.70 1.83
C THR A 159 9.04 -8.77 1.10
N SER A 160 8.69 -7.48 1.08
CA SER A 160 9.55 -6.39 0.66
C SER A 160 9.50 -5.35 1.79
N PRO A 161 10.55 -5.24 2.62
CA PRO A 161 10.58 -4.29 3.72
C PRO A 161 10.67 -2.86 3.19
N PRO A 162 10.32 -1.85 4.00
CA PRO A 162 10.52 -0.46 3.65
C PRO A 162 12.00 -0.20 3.34
N PHE A 163 12.28 0.47 2.22
CA PHE A 163 13.65 0.83 1.84
C PHE A 163 14.13 2.02 2.65
N LEU A 164 15.39 1.96 3.04
CA LEU A 164 16.07 3.05 3.77
C LEU A 164 15.99 4.36 2.98
N ASP A 165 15.54 5.46 3.61
CA ASP A 165 15.51 6.84 3.08
C ASP A 165 14.70 7.06 1.79
N VAL A 166 13.94 6.09 1.30
CA VAL A 166 13.30 6.20 -0.03
C VAL A 166 11.86 6.68 0.05
N VAL A 167 11.12 6.31 1.08
CA VAL A 167 9.67 6.54 1.16
C VAL A 167 9.29 7.16 2.50
N ASP A 168 8.68 8.33 2.44
CA ASP A 168 7.92 8.89 3.57
C ASP A 168 6.49 8.35 3.53
N TYR A 169 6.28 7.19 4.15
CA TYR A 169 4.99 6.51 4.14
C TYR A 169 3.86 7.32 4.74
N ALA A 170 4.14 8.14 5.76
CA ALA A 170 3.14 9.00 6.37
C ALA A 170 2.68 10.08 5.39
N SER A 171 3.64 10.79 4.77
CA SER A 171 3.36 11.81 3.76
C SER A 171 2.73 11.23 2.50
N ASP A 172 3.14 10.05 2.05
CA ASP A 172 2.59 9.43 0.84
C ASP A 172 1.14 8.91 1.02
N ASN A 173 0.75 8.60 2.25
CA ASN A 173 -0.57 8.06 2.56
C ASN A 173 -1.50 9.06 3.26
N TRP A 174 -1.12 10.31 3.44
CA TRP A 174 -1.90 11.29 4.22
C TRP A 174 -3.36 11.40 3.77
N LEU A 175 -3.62 11.39 2.47
CA LEU A 175 -4.97 11.51 1.92
C LEU A 175 -5.79 10.23 2.10
N ARG A 176 -5.15 9.05 2.04
CA ARG A 176 -5.79 7.78 2.38
C ARG A 176 -6.12 7.71 3.87
N CYS A 177 -5.19 8.14 4.72
CA CYS A 177 -5.42 8.25 6.15
C CYS A 177 -6.57 9.21 6.44
N TRP A 178 -6.60 10.39 5.79
CA TRP A 178 -7.73 11.29 5.89
C TRP A 178 -9.06 10.60 5.52
N PHE A 179 -9.10 9.88 4.39
CA PHE A 179 -10.32 9.20 3.95
C PHE A 179 -10.76 8.11 4.94
N LEU A 180 -9.83 7.44 5.59
CA LEU A 180 -10.08 6.40 6.60
C LEU A 180 -10.34 6.95 8.01
N GLY A 181 -10.25 8.27 8.23
CA GLY A 181 -10.39 8.84 9.58
C GLY A 181 -9.18 8.56 10.49
N ILE A 182 -8.02 8.26 9.91
CA ILE A 182 -6.78 7.94 10.61
C ILE A 182 -5.89 9.19 10.63
N ASP A 183 -5.34 9.55 11.79
CA ASP A 183 -4.29 10.55 11.86
C ASP A 183 -2.94 9.94 11.44
N SER A 184 -2.45 10.33 10.26
CA SER A 184 -1.19 9.80 9.72
C SER A 184 0.03 10.12 10.59
N LYS A 185 -0.04 11.16 11.42
CA LYS A 185 1.05 11.56 12.33
C LYS A 185 1.17 10.64 13.55
N GLN A 186 0.08 9.96 13.91
CA GLN A 186 0.05 8.99 15.01
C GLN A 186 0.46 7.58 14.58
N LEU A 187 0.64 7.36 13.28
CA LEU A 187 1.09 6.07 12.78
C LEU A 187 2.62 5.98 12.89
N GLU A 188 3.10 4.97 13.60
CA GLU A 188 4.53 4.65 13.69
C GLU A 188 5.04 4.04 12.36
N MET A 189 4.88 4.77 11.25
CA MET A 189 5.37 4.37 9.93
C MET A 189 6.76 4.96 9.65
N THR A 190 7.58 5.10 10.67
CA THR A 190 8.90 5.71 10.54
C THR A 190 9.88 4.68 10.01
N VAL A 191 10.45 4.96 8.85
CA VAL A 191 11.62 4.24 8.34
C VAL A 191 12.86 4.96 8.87
N PRO A 192 13.79 4.24 9.55
CA PRO A 192 15.01 4.87 10.03
C PRO A 192 15.80 5.49 8.88
N GLY A 193 16.29 6.71 9.08
CA GLY A 193 17.19 7.39 8.13
C GLY A 193 18.63 6.88 8.20
N ARG A 194 18.99 6.07 9.19
CA ARG A 194 20.33 5.52 9.40
C ARG A 194 20.33 4.02 9.12
N LEU A 195 21.38 3.55 8.45
CA LEU A 195 21.50 2.15 8.06
C LEU A 195 21.59 1.21 9.27
N ASP A 196 22.35 1.59 10.29
CA ASP A 196 22.50 0.82 11.54
C ASP A 196 21.14 0.61 12.25
N GLN A 197 20.34 1.65 12.37
CA GLN A 197 18.99 1.56 12.95
C GLN A 197 18.04 0.72 12.08
N TRP A 198 18.17 0.80 10.76
CA TRP A 198 17.40 -0.03 9.84
C TRP A 198 17.78 -1.51 9.97
N GLU A 199 19.08 -1.81 10.08
CA GLU A 199 19.58 -3.17 10.29
C GLU A 199 19.08 -3.75 11.64
N GLU A 200 19.13 -2.98 12.71
CA GLU A 200 18.59 -3.39 14.02
C GLU A 200 17.09 -3.75 13.92
N GLN A 201 16.28 -2.92 13.25
CA GLN A 201 14.88 -3.23 13.05
C GLN A 201 14.66 -4.48 12.19
N MET A 202 15.47 -4.67 11.14
CA MET A 202 15.37 -5.85 10.26
C MET A 202 15.79 -7.12 11.00
N THR A 203 16.78 -7.07 11.86
CA THR A 203 17.15 -8.19 12.74
C THR A 203 15.98 -8.57 13.65
N CYS A 204 15.35 -7.61 14.33
CA CYS A 204 14.14 -7.89 15.14
C CYS A 204 13.02 -8.55 14.32
N VAL A 205 12.78 -8.08 13.09
CA VAL A 205 11.78 -8.68 12.19
C VAL A 205 12.18 -10.11 11.81
N LEU A 206 13.44 -10.34 11.44
CA LEU A 206 13.93 -11.66 11.06
C LEU A 206 13.90 -12.65 12.20
N ASP A 207 14.20 -12.24 13.44
CA ASP A 207 14.06 -13.06 14.64
C ASP A 207 12.61 -13.54 14.83
N GLU A 208 11.66 -12.64 14.65
CA GLU A 208 10.25 -12.96 14.76
C GLU A 208 9.77 -13.85 13.60
N LEU A 209 10.26 -13.62 12.38
CA LEU A 209 10.01 -14.50 11.24
C LEU A 209 10.58 -15.90 11.49
N ARG A 210 11.78 -15.99 12.10
CA ARG A 210 12.38 -17.27 12.47
C ARG A 210 11.54 -18.01 13.49
N ARG A 211 10.95 -17.32 14.47
CA ARG A 211 10.06 -17.92 15.47
C ARG A 211 8.83 -18.55 14.79
N VAL A 212 8.17 -17.83 13.89
CA VAL A 212 6.93 -18.31 13.26
C VAL A 212 7.14 -19.35 12.16
N LEU A 213 8.33 -19.41 11.55
CA LEU A 213 8.66 -20.37 10.51
C LEU A 213 8.89 -21.77 11.10
N LYS A 214 8.40 -22.77 10.37
CA LYS A 214 8.75 -24.19 10.61
C LYS A 214 10.23 -24.42 10.33
N PRO A 215 10.86 -25.44 10.96
CA PRO A 215 12.15 -25.94 10.51
C PRO A 215 12.11 -26.22 9.00
N GLY A 216 13.13 -25.81 8.26
CA GLY A 216 13.15 -25.87 6.79
C GLY A 216 12.29 -24.82 6.06
N GLY A 217 11.52 -24.00 6.78
CA GLY A 217 10.71 -22.91 6.20
C GLY A 217 11.59 -21.80 5.61
N MET A 218 11.07 -21.06 4.67
CA MET A 218 11.82 -20.13 3.83
C MET A 218 11.33 -18.69 3.96
N VAL A 219 12.24 -17.73 3.77
CA VAL A 219 11.93 -16.30 3.57
C VAL A 219 12.47 -15.88 2.21
N ALA A 220 11.62 -15.24 1.41
CA ALA A 220 12.01 -14.50 0.22
C ALA A 220 11.84 -13.00 0.52
N MET A 221 12.94 -12.28 0.67
CA MET A 221 12.95 -10.86 1.02
C MET A 221 13.49 -10.04 -0.14
N GLU A 222 12.62 -9.23 -0.75
CA GLU A 222 12.98 -8.34 -1.85
C GLU A 222 13.49 -7.01 -1.30
N VAL A 223 14.66 -6.59 -1.75
CA VAL A 223 15.28 -5.30 -1.49
C VAL A 223 15.90 -4.72 -2.75
N GLY A 224 16.26 -3.45 -2.71
CA GLY A 224 16.92 -2.75 -3.80
C GLY A 224 18.15 -1.99 -3.34
N GLU A 225 18.77 -1.32 -4.29
CA GLU A 225 19.82 -0.36 -4.00
C GLU A 225 19.19 0.96 -3.55
N VAL A 226 19.82 1.62 -2.59
CA VAL A 226 19.39 2.93 -2.11
C VAL A 226 20.55 3.93 -2.20
N ARG A 227 20.26 5.23 -1.97
CA ARG A 227 21.25 6.30 -2.03
C ARG A 227 22.03 6.31 -3.35
N LYS A 228 21.32 6.16 -4.48
CA LYS A 228 21.88 6.14 -5.84
C LYS A 228 22.89 5.01 -6.09
N GLY A 229 22.63 3.83 -5.53
CA GLY A 229 23.48 2.66 -5.68
C GLY A 229 24.71 2.64 -4.76
N THR A 230 24.81 3.55 -3.79
CA THR A 230 25.92 3.54 -2.82
C THR A 230 25.70 2.57 -1.66
N VAL A 231 24.45 2.14 -1.45
CA VAL A 231 24.08 1.18 -0.40
C VAL A 231 23.31 0.02 -1.01
N ASP A 232 23.91 -1.16 -0.92
CA ASP A 232 23.32 -2.43 -1.33
C ASP A 232 22.60 -3.04 -0.13
N LEU A 233 21.28 -2.87 -0.06
CA LEU A 233 20.49 -3.39 1.06
C LEU A 233 20.51 -4.91 1.17
N GLU A 234 20.77 -5.66 0.09
CA GLU A 234 20.89 -7.11 0.18
C GLU A 234 22.05 -7.56 1.10
N LYS A 235 23.17 -6.82 1.13
CA LYS A 235 24.28 -7.12 2.02
C LYS A 235 23.90 -6.96 3.50
N SER A 236 23.13 -5.89 3.77
CA SER A 236 22.58 -5.64 5.11
C SER A 236 21.57 -6.71 5.51
N VAL A 237 20.64 -7.06 4.63
CA VAL A 237 19.66 -8.12 4.86
C VAL A 237 20.34 -9.47 5.12
N ILE A 238 21.40 -9.81 4.36
CA ILE A 238 22.18 -11.04 4.56
C ILE A 238 22.80 -11.05 5.95
N ARG A 239 23.43 -9.95 6.40
CA ARG A 239 23.99 -9.86 7.76
C ARG A 239 22.92 -10.09 8.83
N CYS A 240 21.83 -9.35 8.77
CA CYS A 240 20.70 -9.49 9.70
C CYS A 240 20.15 -10.92 9.71
N GLY A 241 20.03 -11.56 8.54
CA GLY A 241 19.54 -12.94 8.43
C GLY A 241 20.48 -13.97 9.07
N VAL A 242 21.79 -13.81 8.87
CA VAL A 242 22.81 -14.67 9.49
C VAL A 242 22.83 -14.46 11.01
N GLU A 243 22.76 -13.23 11.50
CA GLU A 243 22.65 -12.90 12.93
C GLU A 243 21.40 -13.53 13.56
N SER A 244 20.27 -13.48 12.86
CA SER A 244 19.03 -14.15 13.28
C SER A 244 19.08 -15.68 13.11
N GLY A 245 20.18 -16.27 12.67
CA GLY A 245 20.40 -17.72 12.56
C GLY A 245 19.68 -18.37 11.37
N PHE A 246 19.50 -17.65 10.27
CA PHE A 246 19.09 -18.22 8.98
C PHE A 246 20.29 -18.69 8.16
N GLU A 247 20.05 -19.68 7.30
CA GLU A 247 20.93 -20.06 6.22
C GLU A 247 20.59 -19.22 4.97
N VAL A 248 21.59 -18.59 4.38
CA VAL A 248 21.42 -17.88 3.10
C VAL A 248 21.53 -18.91 1.96
N LEU A 249 20.50 -19.07 1.15
CA LEU A 249 20.49 -20.01 0.04
C LEU A 249 21.05 -19.38 -1.23
N MET A 250 20.52 -18.22 -1.60
CA MET A 250 20.93 -17.50 -2.80
C MET A 250 20.38 -16.08 -2.80
N VAL A 251 20.90 -15.26 -3.71
CA VAL A 251 20.33 -13.95 -4.06
C VAL A 251 19.91 -14.01 -5.53
N LEU A 252 18.62 -13.79 -5.79
CA LEU A 252 18.10 -13.66 -7.15
C LEU A 252 18.18 -12.19 -7.53
N CYS A 253 18.84 -11.90 -8.68
CA CYS A 253 18.96 -10.56 -9.21
C CYS A 253 18.04 -10.42 -10.42
N GLN A 254 17.17 -9.41 -10.41
CA GLN A 254 16.39 -9.01 -11.59
C GLN A 254 16.91 -7.67 -12.07
N GLU A 255 17.55 -7.67 -13.22
CA GLU A 255 17.98 -6.44 -13.89
C GLU A 255 16.95 -6.00 -14.92
N GLN A 256 16.62 -4.71 -14.93
CA GLN A 256 15.73 -4.11 -15.91
C GLN A 256 16.48 -3.08 -16.74
N ALA A 257 16.49 -3.25 -18.06
CA ALA A 257 17.06 -2.27 -18.97
C ALA A 257 16.31 -0.93 -18.98
N PHE A 258 15.06 -0.89 -18.48
CA PHE A 258 14.21 0.27 -18.46
C PHE A 258 13.33 0.30 -17.20
N THR A 259 13.37 1.39 -16.42
CA THR A 259 12.48 1.60 -15.29
C THR A 259 11.29 2.47 -15.70
N LYS A 260 10.08 1.93 -15.67
CA LYS A 260 8.84 2.71 -15.84
C LYS A 260 8.67 3.80 -14.77
N THR A 261 9.49 3.78 -13.74
CA THR A 261 9.46 4.68 -12.58
C THR A 261 10.54 5.75 -12.62
N ALA A 262 11.27 5.88 -13.73
CA ALA A 262 12.43 6.77 -13.87
C ALA A 262 12.18 8.26 -13.54
N GLN A 263 10.94 8.68 -13.37
CA GLN A 263 10.57 10.03 -12.92
C GLN A 263 9.74 10.05 -11.63
N CYS A 264 9.51 8.89 -11.03
CA CYS A 264 8.93 8.75 -9.72
C CYS A 264 10.05 8.72 -8.68
N TRP A 265 9.81 9.18 -7.48
CA TRP A 265 10.78 9.10 -6.37
C TRP A 265 12.05 9.96 -6.55
N GLY A 266 12.02 11.01 -7.36
CA GLY A 266 13.17 11.88 -7.61
C GLY A 266 14.26 11.27 -8.51
N VAL A 267 14.02 10.12 -9.11
CA VAL A 267 14.93 9.48 -10.08
C VAL A 267 14.77 10.13 -11.44
N ARG A 268 15.85 10.72 -11.97
CA ARG A 268 15.80 11.55 -13.18
C ARG A 268 15.93 10.80 -14.50
N ASN A 269 16.50 9.60 -14.52
CA ASN A 269 16.61 8.77 -15.73
C ASN A 269 17.03 7.34 -15.40
N ASN A 270 17.12 6.48 -16.43
CA ASN A 270 17.49 5.08 -16.34
C ASN A 270 18.90 4.82 -15.80
N SER A 271 19.75 5.84 -15.73
CA SER A 271 21.14 5.73 -15.22
C SER A 271 21.28 6.05 -13.73
N GLN A 272 20.22 6.51 -13.06
CA GLN A 272 20.26 6.92 -11.66
C GLN A 272 19.23 6.18 -10.77
N GLY A 273 18.40 5.32 -11.35
CA GLY A 273 17.43 4.52 -10.61
C GLY A 273 18.00 3.16 -10.23
N THR A 274 17.32 2.51 -9.31
CA THR A 274 17.57 1.09 -9.05
C THR A 274 17.08 0.27 -10.24
N ASN A 275 17.97 -0.12 -11.11
CA ASN A 275 17.66 -0.99 -12.25
C ASN A 275 17.69 -2.47 -11.83
N SER A 276 18.07 -2.76 -10.60
CA SER A 276 18.15 -4.12 -10.09
C SER A 276 17.29 -4.28 -8.85
N GLN A 277 16.44 -5.29 -8.87
CA GLN A 277 15.77 -5.82 -7.69
C GLN A 277 16.49 -7.09 -7.26
N ARG A 278 16.68 -7.27 -5.96
CA ARG A 278 17.39 -8.41 -5.39
C ARG A 278 16.49 -9.09 -4.38
N ILE A 279 16.33 -10.40 -4.52
CA ILE A 279 15.55 -11.21 -3.59
C ILE A 279 16.53 -12.12 -2.86
N VAL A 280 16.70 -11.89 -1.57
CA VAL A 280 17.49 -12.76 -0.69
C VAL A 280 16.61 -13.90 -0.22
N LEU A 281 17.03 -15.13 -0.50
CA LEU A 281 16.36 -16.34 -0.07
C LEU A 281 17.06 -16.92 1.15
N PHE A 282 16.32 -17.03 2.24
CA PHE A 282 16.75 -17.63 3.50
C PHE A 282 16.01 -18.93 3.77
N ARG A 283 16.65 -19.81 4.53
CA ARG A 283 16.04 -21.02 5.10
C ARG A 283 16.26 -21.06 6.61
N LYS A 284 15.22 -21.33 7.39
CA LYS A 284 15.37 -21.69 8.78
C LYS A 284 16.00 -23.09 8.83
N PRO A 285 17.15 -23.29 9.55
CA PRO A 285 17.78 -24.60 9.67
C PRO A 285 16.79 -25.66 10.16
N ASN A 286 16.96 -26.90 9.72
CA ASN A 286 16.25 -28.02 10.30
C ASN A 286 16.68 -28.23 11.76
N ARG A 287 15.82 -28.77 12.59
CA ARG A 287 16.25 -29.23 13.91
C ARG A 287 17.35 -30.25 13.70
N ARG A 288 18.48 -30.06 14.35
CA ARG A 288 19.49 -31.15 14.42
C ARG A 288 18.81 -32.33 15.09
N SER A 289 18.71 -33.44 14.37
CA SER A 289 18.29 -34.74 14.90
C SER A 289 19.21 -35.20 16.00
#